data_0022befbb489e60b15b248671f414967
#
_entry.id   0022befbb489e60b15b248671f414967
#
_cell.length_a   1.000
_cell.length_b   1.000
_cell.length_c   1.000
_cell.angle_alpha   90.00
_cell.angle_beta   90.00
_cell.angle_gamma   90.00
#
_symmetry.space_group_name_H-M   'P 1'
#
loop_
_entity.id
_entity.type
_entity.pdbx_description
1 polymer ?
#
loop_
_entity_poly.entity_id
_entity_poly.type
_entity_poly.pdbx_seq_one_letter_code
_entity_poly.pdbx_strand_id
1 'polypeptide(L)'
;MEILGYLMALIIGISLGLIGSGGSILAVPVLAYLFSYDEKIATAYSLFIVGTAALIGGLKQYKKNNVDLKTVIIFGIPAIIGVWLIRHFIIPILPDVLFVLGDFEVTRRMGMFGLFALLMLFAAYYMIMENEKKGGIGIIKYNYPLITIEGLIVGALTGFVGAGGGFLIIPALVLLANLEIRKA
;
A
#
# COMPACT_ATOMS: atom_id res chain seq x y z
N MET A 1 -21.41 -13.80 11.68
CA MET A 1 -20.27 -12.92 11.35
C MET A 1 -19.28 -13.60 10.39
N GLU A 2 -18.96 -14.87 10.56
CA GLU A 2 -17.97 -15.59 9.71
C GLU A 2 -18.37 -15.68 8.23
N ILE A 3 -19.64 -16.02 7.92
CA ILE A 3 -20.11 -16.10 6.53
C ILE A 3 -19.96 -14.76 5.80
N LEU A 4 -20.29 -13.65 6.46
CA LEU A 4 -20.10 -12.31 5.90
C LEU A 4 -18.61 -12.00 5.66
N GLY A 5 -17.74 -12.44 6.57
CA GLY A 5 -16.29 -12.30 6.43
C GLY A 5 -15.76 -13.06 5.21
N TYR A 6 -16.20 -14.29 4.97
CA TYR A 6 -15.81 -15.06 3.79
C TYR A 6 -16.33 -14.46 2.48
N LEU A 7 -17.56 -13.93 2.47
CA LEU A 7 -18.09 -13.20 1.31
C LEU A 7 -17.27 -11.94 1.01
N MET A 8 -16.92 -11.18 2.03
CA MET A 8 -16.04 -10.01 1.87
C MET A 8 -14.64 -10.39 1.41
N ALA A 9 -14.06 -11.48 1.91
CA ALA A 9 -12.78 -11.98 1.44
C ALA A 9 -12.82 -12.37 -0.05
N LEU A 10 -13.93 -12.97 -0.52
CA LEU A 10 -14.15 -13.26 -1.94
C LEU A 10 -14.20 -11.96 -2.77
N ILE A 11 -14.96 -10.95 -2.32
CA ILE A 11 -15.06 -9.64 -2.99
C ILE A 11 -13.68 -8.97 -3.06
N ILE A 12 -12.91 -8.99 -1.97
CA ILE A 12 -11.54 -8.46 -1.92
C ILE A 12 -10.65 -9.19 -2.93
N GLY A 13 -10.72 -10.52 -2.98
CA GLY A 13 -9.94 -11.32 -3.92
C GLY A 13 -10.27 -10.99 -5.39
N ILE A 14 -11.56 -10.84 -5.72
CA ILE A 14 -12.01 -10.43 -7.05
C ILE A 14 -11.52 -9.00 -7.37
N SER A 15 -11.67 -8.06 -6.44
CA SER A 15 -11.24 -6.68 -6.64
C SER A 15 -9.71 -6.56 -6.77
N LEU A 16 -8.94 -7.33 -6.00
CA LEU A 16 -7.48 -7.45 -6.18
C LEU A 16 -7.12 -7.98 -7.57
N GLY A 17 -7.86 -8.95 -8.09
CA GLY A 17 -7.62 -9.51 -9.41
C GLY A 17 -7.98 -8.56 -10.56
N LEU A 18 -9.02 -7.73 -10.42
CA LEU A 18 -9.51 -6.81 -11.43
C LEU A 18 -8.78 -5.47 -11.43
N ILE A 19 -8.59 -4.88 -10.24
CA ILE A 19 -8.07 -3.51 -10.07
C ILE A 19 -6.57 -3.54 -9.67
N GLY A 20 -6.03 -4.73 -9.40
CA GLY A 20 -4.67 -4.88 -8.90
C GLY A 20 -4.57 -4.39 -7.44
N SER A 21 -3.69 -3.42 -7.17
CA SER A 21 -3.42 -2.95 -5.81
C SER A 21 -4.61 -2.30 -5.09
N GLY A 22 -5.64 -1.83 -5.81
CA GLY A 22 -6.80 -1.16 -5.23
C GLY A 22 -7.63 -2.04 -4.28
N GLY A 23 -7.68 -3.35 -4.53
CA GLY A 23 -8.39 -4.30 -3.64
C GLY A 23 -7.71 -4.51 -2.27
N SER A 24 -6.43 -4.22 -2.15
CA SER A 24 -5.68 -4.36 -0.88
C SER A 24 -6.17 -3.41 0.22
N ILE A 25 -6.78 -2.31 -0.17
CA ILE A 25 -7.32 -1.27 0.71
C ILE A 25 -8.35 -1.83 1.68
N LEU A 26 -9.20 -2.75 1.21
CA LEU A 26 -10.28 -3.33 2.01
C LEU A 26 -9.81 -4.46 2.93
N ALA A 27 -8.63 -5.04 2.68
CA ALA A 27 -8.17 -6.21 3.43
C ALA A 27 -7.95 -5.90 4.92
N VAL A 28 -7.31 -4.77 5.25
CA VAL A 28 -7.05 -4.39 6.65
C VAL A 28 -8.34 -4.11 7.42
N PRO A 29 -9.26 -3.24 6.94
CA PRO A 29 -10.54 -3.01 7.61
C PRO A 29 -11.38 -4.27 7.79
N VAL A 30 -11.45 -5.14 6.79
CA VAL A 30 -12.23 -6.38 6.89
C VAL A 30 -11.64 -7.30 7.96
N LEU A 31 -10.31 -7.50 7.99
CA LEU A 31 -9.66 -8.30 9.02
C LEU A 31 -9.82 -7.71 10.42
N ALA A 32 -9.74 -6.39 10.55
CA ALA A 32 -9.83 -5.73 11.84
C ALA A 32 -11.27 -5.63 12.38
N TYR A 33 -12.26 -5.35 11.52
CA TYR A 33 -13.64 -5.08 11.95
C TYR A 33 -14.58 -6.30 11.84
N LEU A 34 -14.48 -7.09 10.77
CA LEU A 34 -15.34 -8.27 10.61
C LEU A 34 -14.80 -9.49 11.35
N PHE A 35 -13.48 -9.71 11.30
CA PHE A 35 -12.86 -10.83 11.99
C PHE A 35 -12.35 -10.48 13.38
N SER A 36 -12.47 -9.20 13.79
CA SER A 36 -12.09 -8.70 15.12
C SER A 36 -10.62 -8.99 15.50
N TYR A 37 -9.74 -9.07 14.50
CA TYR A 37 -8.31 -9.19 14.75
C TYR A 37 -7.73 -7.88 15.27
N ASP A 38 -6.73 -8.00 16.16
CA ASP A 38 -5.87 -6.87 16.55
C ASP A 38 -5.25 -6.22 15.31
N GLU A 39 -5.06 -4.89 15.32
CA GLU A 39 -4.55 -4.15 14.18
C GLU A 39 -3.17 -4.61 13.71
N LYS A 40 -2.31 -5.07 14.63
CA LYS A 40 -0.99 -5.62 14.30
C LYS A 40 -1.11 -6.92 13.50
N ILE A 41 -2.04 -7.78 13.91
CA ILE A 41 -2.31 -9.07 13.26
C ILE A 41 -3.02 -8.84 11.93
N ALA A 42 -4.06 -8.00 11.91
CA ALA A 42 -4.81 -7.66 10.71
C ALA A 42 -3.92 -7.08 9.61
N THR A 43 -3.03 -6.15 9.95
CA THR A 43 -2.08 -5.57 9.01
C THR A 43 -1.01 -6.58 8.56
N ALA A 44 -0.55 -7.50 9.42
CA ALA A 44 0.38 -8.55 9.03
C ALA A 44 -0.25 -9.55 8.05
N TYR A 45 -1.47 -9.99 8.32
CA TYR A 45 -2.22 -10.88 7.42
C TYR A 45 -2.54 -10.21 6.09
N SER A 46 -2.93 -8.93 6.12
CA SER A 46 -3.16 -8.15 4.90
C SER A 46 -1.91 -8.10 4.02
N LEU A 47 -0.74 -7.81 4.59
CA LEU A 47 0.53 -7.80 3.85
C LEU A 47 0.84 -9.17 3.23
N PHE A 48 0.57 -10.26 3.94
CA PHE A 48 0.79 -11.61 3.41
C PHE A 48 -0.15 -11.94 2.26
N ILE A 49 -1.46 -11.65 2.42
CA ILE A 49 -2.48 -11.90 1.40
C ILE A 49 -2.19 -11.08 0.13
N VAL A 50 -1.94 -9.79 0.31
CA VAL A 50 -1.66 -8.87 -0.81
C VAL A 50 -0.32 -9.21 -1.46
N GLY A 51 0.71 -9.53 -0.66
CA GLY A 51 2.03 -9.90 -1.16
C GLY A 51 1.99 -11.18 -2.02
N THR A 52 1.27 -12.20 -1.58
CA THR A 52 1.11 -13.45 -2.36
C THR A 52 0.31 -13.22 -3.65
N ALA A 53 -0.76 -12.43 -3.60
CA ALA A 53 -1.54 -12.06 -4.79
C ALA A 53 -0.70 -11.25 -5.79
N ALA A 54 0.08 -10.27 -5.29
CA ALA A 54 0.98 -9.46 -6.10
C ALA A 54 2.11 -10.29 -6.73
N LEU A 55 2.66 -11.27 -6.02
CA LEU A 55 3.67 -12.20 -6.55
C LEU A 55 3.12 -12.97 -7.76
N ILE A 56 1.92 -13.54 -7.63
CA ILE A 56 1.28 -14.31 -8.72
C ILE A 56 0.99 -13.38 -9.91
N GLY A 57 0.42 -12.19 -9.65
CA GLY A 57 0.14 -11.19 -10.68
C GLY A 57 1.41 -10.69 -11.38
N GLY A 58 2.45 -10.37 -10.60
CA GLY A 58 3.74 -9.92 -11.08
C GLY A 58 4.45 -10.96 -11.96
N LEU A 59 4.46 -12.24 -11.56
CA LEU A 59 4.99 -13.32 -12.36
C LEU A 59 4.27 -13.47 -13.71
N LYS A 60 2.95 -13.27 -13.74
CA LYS A 60 2.16 -13.30 -14.96
C LYS A 60 2.50 -12.14 -15.90
N GLN A 61 2.69 -10.94 -15.35
CA GLN A 61 3.09 -9.76 -16.12
C GLN A 61 4.54 -9.84 -16.59
N TYR A 62 5.44 -10.40 -15.77
CA TYR A 62 6.82 -10.65 -16.15
C TYR A 62 6.91 -11.57 -17.38
N LYS A 63 6.14 -12.65 -17.41
CA LYS A 63 6.06 -13.57 -18.59
C LYS A 63 5.56 -12.87 -19.86
N LYS A 64 4.83 -11.75 -19.73
CA LYS A 64 4.34 -10.94 -20.84
C LYS A 64 5.31 -9.82 -21.26
N ASN A 65 6.51 -9.76 -20.67
CA ASN A 65 7.50 -8.69 -20.87
C ASN A 65 6.96 -7.27 -20.54
N ASN A 66 6.00 -7.17 -19.62
CA ASN A 66 5.43 -5.89 -19.19
C ASN A 66 6.07 -5.35 -17.90
N VAL A 67 7.14 -5.96 -17.41
CA VAL A 67 7.79 -5.59 -16.13
C VAL A 67 9.20 -5.11 -16.39
N ASP A 68 9.51 -3.89 -15.94
CA ASP A 68 10.89 -3.41 -15.89
C ASP A 68 11.55 -3.87 -14.57
N LEU A 69 12.30 -4.97 -14.66
CA LEU A 69 13.02 -5.56 -13.52
C LEU A 69 13.95 -4.58 -12.82
N LYS A 70 14.54 -3.63 -13.56
CA LYS A 70 15.47 -2.66 -12.99
C LYS A 70 14.75 -1.72 -12.03
N THR A 71 13.61 -1.18 -12.44
CA THR A 71 12.77 -0.35 -11.59
C THR A 71 12.20 -1.14 -10.40
N VAL A 72 11.77 -2.38 -10.62
CA VAL A 72 11.28 -3.27 -9.55
C VAL A 72 12.34 -3.47 -8.46
N ILE A 73 13.60 -3.70 -8.82
CA ILE A 73 14.68 -3.92 -7.86
C ILE A 73 15.03 -2.61 -7.12
N ILE A 74 15.18 -1.50 -7.87
CA ILE A 74 15.58 -0.20 -7.31
C ILE A 74 14.52 0.38 -6.37
N PHE A 75 13.24 0.14 -6.64
CA PHE A 75 12.14 0.52 -5.77
C PHE A 75 11.87 -0.52 -4.68
N GLY A 76 11.83 -1.80 -5.05
CA GLY A 76 11.37 -2.88 -4.19
C GLY A 76 12.30 -3.17 -3.01
N ILE A 77 13.63 -3.18 -3.23
CA ILE A 77 14.58 -3.44 -2.13
C ILE A 77 14.47 -2.37 -1.04
N PRO A 78 14.52 -1.05 -1.33
CA PRO A 78 14.31 -0.02 -0.32
C PRO A 78 12.92 -0.08 0.32
N ALA A 79 11.88 -0.44 -0.44
CA ALA A 79 10.54 -0.60 0.10
C ALA A 79 10.46 -1.73 1.13
N ILE A 80 11.07 -2.89 0.85
CA ILE A 80 11.16 -3.99 1.81
C ILE A 80 11.91 -3.56 3.09
N ILE A 81 13.02 -2.85 2.94
CA ILE A 81 13.79 -2.30 4.05
C ILE A 81 12.91 -1.35 4.88
N GLY A 82 12.18 -0.45 4.22
CA GLY A 82 11.25 0.47 4.87
C GLY A 82 10.16 -0.24 5.67
N VAL A 83 9.51 -1.26 5.08
CA VAL A 83 8.51 -2.10 5.79
C VAL A 83 9.13 -2.75 7.00
N TRP A 84 10.32 -3.37 6.83
CA TRP A 84 11.01 -4.09 7.91
C TRP A 84 11.39 -3.16 9.06
N LEU A 85 11.98 -1.99 8.76
CA LEU A 85 12.35 -0.99 9.77
C LEU A 85 11.15 -0.56 10.62
N ILE A 86 10.05 -0.21 9.98
CA ILE A 86 8.84 0.23 10.69
C ILE A 86 8.26 -0.89 11.54
N ARG A 87 8.15 -2.10 10.97
CA ARG A 87 7.54 -3.22 11.70
C ARG A 87 8.40 -3.76 12.81
N HIS A 88 9.72 -3.72 12.66
CA HIS A 88 10.64 -4.24 13.65
C HIS A 88 10.91 -3.23 14.77
N PHE A 89 11.06 -1.96 14.46
CA PHE A 89 11.44 -0.93 15.42
C PHE A 89 10.28 -0.06 15.89
N ILE A 90 9.41 0.41 14.98
CA ILE A 90 8.40 1.41 15.31
C ILE A 90 7.14 0.77 15.91
N ILE A 91 6.56 -0.23 15.25
CA ILE A 91 5.31 -0.85 15.69
C ILE A 91 5.38 -1.45 17.10
N PRO A 92 6.47 -2.14 17.53
CA PRO A 92 6.55 -2.68 18.89
C PRO A 92 6.67 -1.62 19.98
N ILE A 93 7.26 -0.47 19.68
CA ILE A 93 7.48 0.63 20.63
C ILE A 93 6.21 1.48 20.79
N LEU A 94 5.31 1.47 19.81
CA LEU A 94 4.09 2.29 19.85
C LEU A 94 3.17 1.87 21.01
N PRO A 95 2.84 2.80 21.92
CA PRO A 95 1.92 2.53 23.02
C PRO A 95 0.50 2.30 22.47
N ASP A 96 -0.36 1.63 23.25
CA ASP A 96 -1.75 1.38 22.87
C ASP A 96 -2.57 2.68 22.84
N VAL A 97 -2.24 3.65 23.69
CA VAL A 97 -2.80 5.02 23.70
C VAL A 97 -1.68 5.96 23.26
N LEU A 98 -1.88 6.66 22.14
CA LEU A 98 -0.89 7.59 21.58
C LEU A 98 -0.88 8.93 22.35
N PHE A 99 -2.06 9.48 22.58
CA PHE A 99 -2.26 10.71 23.38
C PHE A 99 -3.72 10.83 23.82
N VAL A 100 -3.94 11.63 24.87
CA VAL A 100 -5.25 11.89 25.44
C VAL A 100 -5.59 13.36 25.21
N LEU A 101 -6.74 13.62 24.55
CA LEU A 101 -7.26 14.97 24.34
C LEU A 101 -8.51 15.17 25.21
N GLY A 102 -8.34 15.72 26.42
CA GLY A 102 -9.42 15.80 27.39
C GLY A 102 -9.91 14.41 27.81
N ASP A 103 -11.19 14.10 27.59
CA ASP A 103 -11.79 12.79 27.88
C ASP A 103 -11.66 11.78 26.72
N PHE A 104 -11.03 12.18 25.60
CA PHE A 104 -10.91 11.34 24.41
C PHE A 104 -9.51 10.74 24.27
N GLU A 105 -9.43 9.41 24.37
CA GLU A 105 -8.18 8.68 24.17
C GLU A 105 -7.98 8.34 22.70
N VAL A 106 -6.91 8.87 22.10
CA VAL A 106 -6.51 8.50 20.75
C VAL A 106 -5.66 7.23 20.80
N THR A 107 -6.28 6.12 20.46
CA THR A 107 -5.62 4.81 20.44
C THR A 107 -4.71 4.65 19.23
N ARG A 108 -3.70 3.75 19.34
CA ARG A 108 -2.83 3.32 18.21
C ARG A 108 -3.67 2.91 17.01
N ARG A 109 -4.76 2.16 17.22
CA ARG A 109 -5.68 1.73 16.17
C ARG A 109 -6.28 2.93 15.41
N MET A 110 -6.73 3.96 16.13
CA MET A 110 -7.24 5.19 15.52
C MET A 110 -6.17 5.93 14.74
N GLY A 111 -4.95 6.01 15.27
CA GLY A 111 -3.80 6.64 14.58
C GLY A 111 -3.45 5.93 13.27
N MET A 112 -3.34 4.59 13.29
CA MET A 112 -3.04 3.80 12.10
C MET A 112 -4.12 3.91 11.03
N PHE A 113 -5.40 3.78 11.40
CA PHE A 113 -6.51 3.91 10.45
C PHE A 113 -6.74 5.35 10.00
N GLY A 114 -6.51 6.34 10.87
CA GLY A 114 -6.56 7.76 10.52
C GLY A 114 -5.49 8.13 9.48
N LEU A 115 -4.25 7.71 9.69
CA LEU A 115 -3.19 7.88 8.72
C LEU A 115 -3.52 7.17 7.39
N PHE A 116 -4.05 5.95 7.46
CA PHE A 116 -4.49 5.21 6.30
C PHE A 116 -5.55 5.98 5.50
N ALA A 117 -6.61 6.47 6.17
CA ALA A 117 -7.67 7.23 5.54
C ALA A 117 -7.14 8.52 4.88
N LEU A 118 -6.22 9.22 5.54
CA LEU A 118 -5.59 10.43 5.02
C LEU A 118 -4.75 10.14 3.77
N LEU A 119 -3.95 9.10 3.79
CA LEU A 119 -3.17 8.67 2.62
C LEU A 119 -4.06 8.27 1.46
N MET A 120 -5.21 7.63 1.74
CA MET A 120 -6.20 7.26 0.74
C MET A 120 -6.83 8.48 0.07
N LEU A 121 -7.23 9.49 0.87
CA LEU A 121 -7.78 10.74 0.34
C LEU A 121 -6.75 11.46 -0.53
N PHE A 122 -5.51 11.50 -0.09
CA PHE A 122 -4.41 12.11 -0.84
C PHE A 122 -4.16 11.39 -2.17
N ALA A 123 -4.10 10.06 -2.16
CA ALA A 123 -3.92 9.26 -3.36
C ALA A 123 -5.09 9.45 -4.35
N ALA A 124 -6.34 9.43 -3.85
CA ALA A 124 -7.52 9.64 -4.68
C ALA A 124 -7.54 11.03 -5.32
N TYR A 125 -7.24 12.07 -4.53
CA TYR A 125 -7.15 13.45 -5.02
C TYR A 125 -6.13 13.57 -6.15
N TYR A 126 -4.94 13.01 -5.96
CA TYR A 126 -3.89 13.04 -6.98
C TYR A 126 -4.27 12.29 -8.25
N MET A 127 -4.85 11.10 -8.14
CA MET A 127 -5.28 10.31 -9.31
C MET A 127 -6.34 11.01 -10.14
N ILE A 128 -7.25 11.77 -9.50
CA ILE A 128 -8.28 12.57 -10.21
C ILE A 128 -7.62 13.73 -10.93
N MET A 129 -6.72 14.47 -10.27
CA MET A 129 -6.08 15.64 -10.88
C MET A 129 -5.14 15.28 -12.05
N GLU A 130 -4.49 14.13 -11.99
CA GLU A 130 -3.54 13.72 -13.03
C GLU A 130 -4.23 13.34 -14.35
N ASN A 131 -5.48 12.90 -14.29
CA ASN A 131 -6.24 12.55 -15.49
C ASN A 131 -6.47 13.76 -16.42
N GLU A 132 -6.34 14.99 -15.90
CA GLU A 132 -6.48 16.23 -16.68
C GLU A 132 -5.19 16.66 -17.40
N LYS A 133 -4.02 16.16 -17.00
CA LYS A 133 -2.72 16.63 -17.50
C LYS A 133 -2.06 15.77 -18.57
N LYS A 134 -2.70 14.72 -19.07
CA LYS A 134 -2.10 13.80 -20.05
C LYS A 134 -2.15 14.33 -21.48
N GLY A 135 -1.08 15.04 -21.87
CA GLY A 135 -0.79 15.45 -23.24
C GLY A 135 0.68 15.51 -23.60
N GLY A 136 1.59 15.13 -22.70
CA GLY A 136 3.04 15.24 -22.94
C GLY A 136 3.74 13.88 -23.08
N ILE A 137 4.20 13.53 -24.29
CA ILE A 137 5.18 12.48 -24.53
C ILE A 137 6.52 13.01 -24.00
N GLY A 138 6.74 12.92 -22.70
CA GLY A 138 8.02 13.24 -22.07
C GLY A 138 8.97 12.05 -22.20
N ILE A 139 10.23 12.32 -22.57
CA ILE A 139 11.32 11.33 -22.50
C ILE A 139 11.42 10.90 -21.03
N ILE A 140 11.14 9.61 -20.74
CA ILE A 140 11.21 9.04 -19.40
C ILE A 140 12.66 9.09 -18.95
N LYS A 141 13.03 10.07 -18.14
CA LYS A 141 14.33 10.16 -17.48
C LYS A 141 14.18 9.46 -16.11
N TYR A 142 14.62 8.21 -16.02
CA TYR A 142 14.66 7.48 -14.75
C TYR A 142 15.63 8.16 -13.78
N ASN A 143 15.10 8.77 -12.73
CA ASN A 143 15.90 9.28 -11.63
C ASN A 143 16.01 8.19 -10.55
N TYR A 144 16.98 7.29 -10.70
CA TYR A 144 17.16 6.13 -9.79
C TYR A 144 17.30 6.53 -8.31
N PRO A 145 18.06 7.57 -7.92
CA PRO A 145 18.11 8.02 -6.54
C PRO A 145 16.72 8.40 -5.98
N LEU A 146 15.91 9.08 -6.78
CA LEU A 146 14.56 9.46 -6.38
C LEU A 146 13.69 8.23 -6.18
N ILE A 147 13.68 7.27 -7.12
CA ILE A 147 12.94 6.01 -7.04
C ILE A 147 13.33 5.20 -5.78
N THR A 148 14.61 5.22 -5.41
CA THR A 148 15.10 4.55 -4.19
C THR A 148 14.52 5.19 -2.91
N ILE A 149 14.53 6.52 -2.83
CA ILE A 149 13.97 7.26 -1.68
C ILE A 149 12.46 7.06 -1.61
N GLU A 150 11.76 7.11 -2.74
CA GLU A 150 10.33 6.84 -2.84
C GLU A 150 10.00 5.43 -2.36
N GLY A 151 10.77 4.43 -2.80
CA GLY A 151 10.62 3.06 -2.34
C GLY A 151 10.72 2.95 -0.83
N LEU A 152 11.72 3.61 -0.22
CA LEU A 152 11.89 3.60 1.23
C LEU A 152 10.70 4.26 1.96
N ILE A 153 10.25 5.43 1.50
CA ILE A 153 9.12 6.16 2.11
C ILE A 153 7.81 5.37 1.96
N VAL A 154 7.51 4.90 0.74
CA VAL A 154 6.30 4.09 0.49
C VAL A 154 6.35 2.79 1.27
N GLY A 155 7.52 2.16 1.36
CA GLY A 155 7.71 0.98 2.19
C GLY A 155 7.46 1.26 3.67
N ALA A 156 7.99 2.36 4.20
CA ALA A 156 7.77 2.78 5.59
C ALA A 156 6.27 3.01 5.87
N LEU A 157 5.57 3.77 5.03
CA LEU A 157 4.13 4.00 5.14
C LEU A 157 3.32 2.70 5.05
N THR A 158 3.69 1.82 4.11
CA THR A 158 3.09 0.50 3.94
C THR A 158 3.29 -0.38 5.18
N GLY A 159 4.49 -0.36 5.75
CA GLY A 159 4.83 -1.10 6.97
C GLY A 159 3.97 -0.67 8.15
N PHE A 160 3.69 0.62 8.26
CA PHE A 160 2.84 1.19 9.29
C PHE A 160 1.37 0.83 9.09
N VAL A 161 0.84 1.06 7.89
CA VAL A 161 -0.58 0.89 7.55
C VAL A 161 -0.97 -0.58 7.33
N GLY A 162 -0.06 -1.39 6.77
CA GLY A 162 -0.30 -2.82 6.51
C GLY A 162 -1.16 -3.14 5.30
N ALA A 163 -1.53 -2.16 4.48
CA ALA A 163 -2.42 -2.35 3.33
C ALA A 163 -1.72 -2.87 2.06
N GLY A 164 -0.48 -3.40 2.18
CA GLY A 164 0.27 -3.96 1.06
C GLY A 164 0.88 -2.94 0.10
N GLY A 165 0.70 -1.65 0.36
CA GLY A 165 1.37 -0.53 -0.32
C GLY A 165 1.05 -0.29 -1.78
N GLY A 166 0.44 -1.25 -2.47
CA GLY A 166 0.20 -1.15 -3.90
C GLY A 166 -0.58 0.10 -4.33
N PHE A 167 -1.52 0.55 -3.49
CA PHE A 167 -2.27 1.79 -3.75
C PHE A 167 -1.41 3.07 -3.63
N LEU A 168 -0.30 3.01 -2.87
CA LEU A 168 0.68 4.10 -2.78
C LEU A 168 1.77 4.00 -3.84
N ILE A 169 2.11 2.79 -4.27
CA ILE A 169 3.15 2.53 -5.28
C ILE A 169 2.78 3.19 -6.61
N ILE A 170 1.54 2.99 -7.07
CA ILE A 170 1.08 3.53 -8.36
C ILE A 170 1.18 5.07 -8.38
N PRO A 171 0.55 5.83 -7.45
CA PRO A 171 0.72 7.27 -7.41
C PRO A 171 2.18 7.73 -7.27
N ALA A 172 2.97 7.06 -6.44
CA ALA A 172 4.37 7.42 -6.24
C ALA A 172 5.18 7.27 -7.54
N LEU A 173 5.12 6.12 -8.21
CA LEU A 173 5.86 5.87 -9.44
C LEU A 173 5.37 6.74 -10.61
N VAL A 174 4.09 7.04 -10.68
CA VAL A 174 3.53 7.90 -11.73
C VAL A 174 3.93 9.36 -11.52
N LEU A 175 3.81 9.86 -10.28
CA LEU A 175 4.03 11.28 -9.96
C LEU A 175 5.50 11.67 -9.91
N LEU A 176 6.31 10.85 -9.26
CA LEU A 176 7.67 11.21 -8.91
C LEU A 176 8.68 10.59 -9.89
N ALA A 177 8.42 9.37 -10.36
CA ALA A 177 9.25 8.71 -11.36
C ALA A 177 8.81 8.97 -12.80
N ASN A 178 7.69 9.69 -13.03
CA ASN A 178 7.10 9.97 -14.35
C ASN A 178 6.90 8.68 -15.20
N LEU A 179 6.57 7.58 -14.55
CA LEU A 179 6.29 6.32 -15.24
C LEU A 179 4.88 6.34 -15.83
N GLU A 180 4.70 5.72 -16.99
CA GLU A 180 3.37 5.47 -17.53
C GLU A 180 2.61 4.53 -16.58
N ILE A 181 1.32 4.82 -16.31
CA ILE A 181 0.44 4.00 -15.44
C ILE A 181 0.47 2.51 -15.81
N ARG A 182 0.69 2.19 -17.09
CA ARG A 182 0.79 0.80 -17.58
C ARG A 182 2.04 0.06 -17.11
N LYS A 183 3.09 0.80 -16.75
CA LYS A 183 4.41 0.27 -16.35
C LYS A 183 4.70 0.44 -14.86
N ALA A 184 3.90 1.27 -14.15
CA ALA A 184 3.91 1.43 -12.71
C ALA A 184 3.08 0.33 -12.03
#